data_32eed91cdd3bc236a6518afc4ae7bf0d
#
_entry.id   32eed91cdd3bc236a6518afc4ae7bf0d
#
_cell.length_a   1.000
_cell.length_b   1.000
_cell.length_c   1.000
_cell.angle_alpha   90.00
_cell.angle_beta   90.00
_cell.angle_gamma   90.00
#
_symmetry.space_group_name_H-M   'P 1'
#
loop_
_entity.id
_entity.type
_entity.pdbx_description
1 polymer ?
#
loop_
_entity_poly.entity_id
_entity_poly.type
_entity_poly.pdbx_seq_one_letter_code
_entity_poly.pdbx_strand_id
1 'polypeptide(L)'
;MSDLLQTILDRYPSIQPDRRGEYHIDCPFCGKETHRGQTHFSFSDAGYKCFVCGSSGGLVALSRQFGMTDIPLMPRTERKPEPAAIAPWRMNPDLLLAGYWNHPQRYTAWQNYKPLSKGSIDRHQFGYGQLPFQGKDGDWYMSKGNWLIVPLFEQGQLVGLRGRNLTDNGPKWISATGTSYTLWGTDGIRAGDTVWLCENYVDAAWLMQVHPEWKAVAIGGATTWRDGWCDFLWTRKPSRVVVALDCDLVGQASGNTLARLRKQWMVDHPGLAVPEPNGPRIANSLRKSGINAMLFKWPADAPDKAGIDWVLSQGEKA
;
A
#
# COMPACT_ATOMS: atom_id res chain seq x y z
N MET A 1 -11.65 -2.45 -27.91
CA MET A 1 -11.43 -1.10 -27.33
C MET A 1 -12.79 -0.66 -26.80
N SER A 2 -12.89 -0.24 -25.54
CA SER A 2 -14.17 0.21 -24.97
C SER A 2 -14.51 1.61 -25.50
N ASP A 3 -15.80 1.92 -25.59
CA ASP A 3 -16.29 3.26 -26.01
C ASP A 3 -15.72 4.35 -25.07
N LEU A 4 -15.53 4.02 -23.79
CA LEU A 4 -14.97 4.95 -22.81
C LEU A 4 -13.48 5.24 -23.06
N LEU A 5 -12.70 4.22 -23.44
CA LEU A 5 -11.31 4.42 -23.83
C LEU A 5 -11.24 5.29 -25.10
N GLN A 6 -12.09 5.04 -26.08
CA GLN A 6 -12.16 5.86 -27.29
C GLN A 6 -12.49 7.31 -26.95
N THR A 7 -13.47 7.54 -26.09
CA THR A 7 -13.84 8.90 -25.65
C THR A 7 -12.69 9.64 -24.95
N ILE A 8 -11.85 8.93 -24.20
CA ILE A 8 -10.64 9.50 -23.59
C ILE A 8 -9.62 9.82 -24.70
N LEU A 9 -9.40 8.90 -25.64
CA LEU A 9 -8.43 9.06 -26.73
C LEU A 9 -8.79 10.19 -27.69
N ASP A 10 -10.06 10.48 -27.91
CA ASP A 10 -10.52 11.58 -28.74
C ASP A 10 -10.02 12.96 -28.25
N ARG A 11 -9.64 13.07 -26.98
CA ARG A 11 -8.98 14.27 -26.42
C ARG A 11 -7.47 14.31 -26.70
N TYR A 12 -6.90 13.20 -27.11
CA TYR A 12 -5.47 13.04 -27.36
C TYR A 12 -5.22 12.38 -28.73
N PRO A 13 -5.62 13.00 -29.84
CA PRO A 13 -5.65 12.35 -31.15
C PRO A 13 -4.28 11.92 -31.69
N SER A 14 -3.20 12.43 -31.12
CA SER A 14 -1.81 12.10 -31.55
C SER A 14 -1.21 10.92 -30.76
N ILE A 15 -1.90 10.40 -29.74
CA ILE A 15 -1.36 9.32 -28.92
C ILE A 15 -1.55 7.98 -29.60
N GLN A 16 -0.48 7.21 -29.66
CA GLN A 16 -0.49 5.82 -30.13
C GLN A 16 -0.22 4.89 -28.95
N PRO A 17 -0.82 3.69 -28.94
CA PRO A 17 -0.51 2.69 -27.93
C PRO A 17 0.92 2.17 -28.10
N ASP A 18 1.55 1.82 -26.99
CA ASP A 18 2.81 1.11 -27.00
C ASP A 18 2.59 -0.37 -27.45
N ARG A 19 3.68 -1.15 -27.48
CA ARG A 19 3.66 -2.57 -27.88
C ARG A 19 2.78 -3.44 -26.97
N ARG A 20 2.33 -2.93 -25.83
CA ARG A 20 1.43 -3.61 -24.88
C ARG A 20 -0.02 -3.16 -25.00
N GLY A 21 -0.31 -2.21 -25.90
CA GLY A 21 -1.61 -1.59 -25.99
C GLY A 21 -1.90 -0.56 -24.89
N GLU A 22 -0.86 -0.07 -24.19
CA GLU A 22 -1.00 0.98 -23.18
C GLU A 22 -0.73 2.36 -23.81
N TYR A 23 -1.54 3.33 -23.43
CA TYR A 23 -1.42 4.73 -23.82
C TYR A 23 -0.72 5.50 -22.71
N HIS A 24 0.10 6.48 -23.09
CA HIS A 24 0.94 7.23 -22.17
C HIS A 24 0.73 8.73 -22.34
N ILE A 25 0.42 9.42 -21.24
CA ILE A 25 0.25 10.89 -21.18
C ILE A 25 0.92 11.42 -19.91
N ASP A 26 1.00 12.72 -19.79
CA ASP A 26 1.31 13.36 -18.52
C ASP A 26 0.23 13.00 -17.49
N CYS A 27 0.64 12.79 -16.25
CA CYS A 27 -0.29 12.31 -15.25
C CYS A 27 -1.34 13.38 -14.91
N PRO A 28 -2.64 13.12 -15.13
CA PRO A 28 -3.69 14.11 -14.82
C PRO A 28 -3.94 14.26 -13.31
N PHE A 29 -3.28 13.44 -12.48
CA PHE A 29 -3.43 13.48 -11.02
C PHE A 29 -2.30 14.25 -10.33
N CYS A 30 -1.08 14.23 -10.85
CA CYS A 30 0.07 14.92 -10.25
C CYS A 30 0.75 15.92 -11.17
N GLY A 31 0.30 16.09 -12.39
CA GLY A 31 0.82 17.07 -13.33
C GLY A 31 2.30 16.90 -13.72
N LYS A 32 2.93 15.80 -13.31
CA LYS A 32 4.33 15.58 -13.67
C LYS A 32 4.44 15.25 -15.15
N GLU A 33 5.15 16.12 -15.82
CA GLU A 33 5.51 15.97 -17.23
C GLU A 33 6.46 14.80 -17.44
N THR A 34 6.37 14.22 -18.61
CA THR A 34 7.29 13.18 -19.10
C THR A 34 8.66 13.78 -19.37
N HIS A 35 9.63 13.55 -18.49
CA HIS A 35 11.01 13.92 -18.76
C HIS A 35 11.74 12.83 -19.53
N ARG A 36 12.32 13.18 -20.69
CA ARG A 36 13.24 12.35 -21.49
C ARG A 36 12.67 11.02 -21.97
N GLY A 37 11.40 10.99 -22.41
CA GLY A 37 10.78 9.77 -22.98
C GLY A 37 10.42 8.69 -21.97
N GLN A 38 10.47 8.97 -20.67
CA GLN A 38 9.95 8.10 -19.62
C GLN A 38 8.54 8.55 -19.25
N THR A 39 7.54 7.82 -19.70
CA THR A 39 6.16 8.05 -19.35
C THR A 39 5.89 7.49 -17.94
N HIS A 40 5.33 8.34 -17.07
CA HIS A 40 5.04 7.98 -15.69
C HIS A 40 3.60 7.52 -15.49
N PHE A 41 2.75 7.78 -16.45
CA PHE A 41 1.34 7.47 -16.42
C PHE A 41 0.96 6.64 -17.64
N SER A 42 0.33 5.50 -17.39
CA SER A 42 -0.22 4.65 -18.44
C SER A 42 -1.70 4.36 -18.21
N PHE A 43 -2.45 4.16 -19.29
CA PHE A 43 -3.84 3.72 -19.24
C PHE A 43 -4.17 2.81 -20.44
N SER A 44 -5.16 1.97 -20.24
CA SER A 44 -5.68 1.03 -21.24
C SER A 44 -7.12 0.67 -20.91
N ASP A 45 -7.74 -0.23 -21.64
CA ASP A 45 -9.07 -0.79 -21.28
C ASP A 45 -9.11 -1.38 -19.86
N ALA A 46 -7.98 -1.83 -19.33
CA ALA A 46 -7.89 -2.40 -17.99
C ALA A 46 -7.91 -1.35 -16.86
N GLY A 47 -7.63 -0.07 -17.18
CA GLY A 47 -7.56 1.02 -16.22
C GLY A 47 -6.32 1.88 -16.39
N TYR A 48 -5.92 2.59 -15.34
CA TYR A 48 -4.76 3.49 -15.36
C TYR A 48 -3.86 3.30 -14.13
N LYS A 49 -2.59 3.71 -14.29
CA LYS A 49 -1.62 3.75 -13.19
C LYS A 49 -0.59 4.85 -13.43
N CYS A 50 -0.30 5.61 -12.37
CA CYS A 50 0.83 6.52 -12.30
C CYS A 50 1.93 5.94 -11.41
N PHE A 51 3.13 5.81 -11.95
CA PHE A 51 4.29 5.27 -11.21
C PHE A 51 4.97 6.32 -10.31
N VAL A 52 4.58 7.57 -10.42
CA VAL A 52 5.14 8.68 -9.62
C VAL A 52 4.27 8.98 -8.41
N CYS A 53 2.98 9.27 -8.60
CA CYS A 53 2.07 9.58 -7.49
C CYS A 53 1.30 8.38 -6.95
N GLY A 54 1.43 7.20 -7.57
CA GLY A 54 0.74 5.98 -7.16
C GLY A 54 -0.74 5.92 -7.51
N SER A 55 -1.31 6.98 -8.13
CA SER A 55 -2.71 6.98 -8.55
C SER A 55 -2.99 5.83 -9.50
N SER A 56 -4.03 5.06 -9.24
CA SER A 56 -4.47 3.95 -10.08
C SER A 56 -5.98 3.74 -9.97
N GLY A 57 -6.58 3.19 -11.01
CA GLY A 57 -8.02 2.93 -11.02
C GLY A 57 -8.55 2.51 -12.38
N GLY A 58 -9.85 2.32 -12.47
CA GLY A 58 -10.52 2.02 -13.74
C GLY A 58 -10.76 3.28 -14.60
N LEU A 59 -11.09 3.07 -15.88
CA LEU A 59 -11.34 4.16 -16.84
C LEU A 59 -12.45 5.12 -16.40
N VAL A 60 -13.45 4.66 -15.64
CA VAL A 60 -14.49 5.52 -15.07
C VAL A 60 -13.93 6.57 -14.10
N ALA A 61 -12.93 6.19 -13.29
CA ALA A 61 -12.28 7.15 -12.40
C ALA A 61 -11.39 8.11 -13.19
N LEU A 62 -10.72 7.64 -14.23
CA LEU A 62 -9.91 8.47 -15.11
C LEU A 62 -10.77 9.48 -15.88
N SER A 63 -11.91 9.05 -16.44
CA SER A 63 -12.80 9.93 -17.19
C SER A 63 -13.43 11.03 -16.32
N ARG A 64 -13.72 10.74 -15.06
CA ARG A 64 -14.16 11.76 -14.08
C ARG A 64 -13.08 12.82 -13.85
N GLN A 65 -11.81 12.40 -13.79
CA GLN A 65 -10.68 13.33 -13.68
C GLN A 65 -10.58 14.27 -14.89
N PHE A 66 -11.01 13.79 -16.06
CA PHE A 66 -11.11 14.63 -17.26
C PHE A 66 -12.43 15.43 -17.35
N GLY A 67 -13.26 15.46 -16.28
CA GLY A 67 -14.50 16.22 -16.25
C GLY A 67 -15.63 15.62 -17.10
N MET A 68 -15.57 14.32 -17.38
CA MET A 68 -16.64 13.61 -18.08
C MET A 68 -17.72 13.21 -17.07
N THR A 69 -18.92 13.79 -17.18
CA THR A 69 -20.03 13.56 -16.23
C THR A 69 -21.01 12.49 -16.68
N ASP A 70 -21.19 12.34 -18.00
CA ASP A 70 -22.15 11.42 -18.59
C ASP A 70 -21.46 10.11 -19.04
N ILE A 71 -21.03 9.32 -18.06
CA ILE A 71 -20.41 8.04 -18.33
C ILE A 71 -21.47 6.95 -18.19
N PRO A 72 -21.83 6.23 -19.28
CA PRO A 72 -22.70 5.08 -19.15
C PRO A 72 -22.02 4.06 -18.21
N LEU A 73 -22.68 3.72 -17.11
CA LEU A 73 -22.25 2.61 -16.27
C LEU A 73 -22.46 1.31 -17.09
N MET A 74 -21.47 0.96 -17.89
CA MET A 74 -21.45 -0.37 -18.50
C MET A 74 -21.44 -1.41 -17.39
N PRO A 75 -22.30 -2.43 -17.43
CA PRO A 75 -22.20 -3.52 -16.48
C PRO A 75 -20.80 -4.09 -16.56
N ARG A 76 -20.13 -4.13 -15.40
CA ARG A 76 -18.80 -4.72 -15.27
C ARG A 76 -18.88 -6.15 -15.77
N THR A 77 -18.44 -6.38 -17.00
CA THR A 77 -18.21 -7.74 -17.47
C THR A 77 -17.20 -8.34 -16.51
N GLU A 78 -17.66 -9.23 -15.65
CA GLU A 78 -16.77 -10.04 -14.83
C GLU A 78 -15.88 -10.82 -15.80
N ARG A 79 -14.69 -10.27 -16.11
CA ARG A 79 -13.61 -11.14 -16.57
C ARG A 79 -13.45 -12.15 -15.45
N LYS A 80 -13.87 -13.39 -15.69
CA LYS A 80 -13.36 -14.51 -14.90
C LYS A 80 -11.84 -14.34 -14.97
N PRO A 81 -11.16 -14.10 -13.84
CA PRO A 81 -9.71 -14.08 -13.88
C PRO A 81 -9.30 -15.45 -14.43
N GLU A 82 -8.58 -15.48 -15.57
CA GLU A 82 -7.79 -16.66 -15.86
C GLU A 82 -7.06 -17.01 -14.58
N PRO A 83 -7.10 -18.27 -14.11
CA PRO A 83 -6.39 -18.65 -12.92
C PRO A 83 -4.93 -18.24 -13.12
N ALA A 84 -4.52 -17.18 -12.45
CA ALA A 84 -3.16 -16.69 -12.51
C ALA A 84 -2.26 -17.88 -12.18
N ALA A 85 -1.33 -18.21 -13.06
CA ALA A 85 -0.39 -19.30 -12.83
C ALA A 85 0.19 -19.13 -11.42
N ILE A 86 0.09 -20.17 -10.60
CA ILE A 86 0.56 -20.11 -9.21
C ILE A 86 2.03 -19.75 -9.26
N ALA A 87 2.41 -18.65 -8.63
CA ALA A 87 3.79 -18.22 -8.60
C ALA A 87 4.67 -19.38 -8.05
N PRO A 88 5.77 -19.77 -8.73
CA PRO A 88 6.58 -20.93 -8.33
C PRO A 88 7.03 -20.91 -6.87
N TRP A 89 7.28 -19.73 -6.29
CA TRP A 89 7.66 -19.61 -4.90
C TRP A 89 6.53 -20.02 -3.92
N ARG A 90 5.26 -20.01 -4.36
CA ARG A 90 4.14 -20.54 -3.57
C ARG A 90 4.11 -22.06 -3.53
N MET A 91 4.79 -22.72 -4.46
CA MET A 91 4.85 -24.20 -4.48
C MET A 91 5.83 -24.75 -3.45
N ASN A 92 6.83 -23.95 -3.03
CA ASN A 92 7.78 -24.33 -2.00
C ASN A 92 8.11 -23.15 -1.07
N PRO A 93 7.09 -22.63 -0.32
CA PRO A 93 7.26 -21.45 0.50
C PRO A 93 8.25 -21.65 1.65
N ASP A 94 8.32 -22.83 2.23
CA ASP A 94 9.18 -23.12 3.38
C ASP A 94 10.66 -23.03 3.02
N LEU A 95 11.05 -23.53 1.85
CA LEU A 95 12.43 -23.42 1.39
C LEU A 95 12.84 -21.97 1.15
N LEU A 96 11.94 -21.18 0.53
CA LEU A 96 12.20 -19.78 0.30
C LEU A 96 12.30 -18.99 1.60
N LEU A 97 11.36 -19.20 2.53
CA LEU A 97 11.35 -18.54 3.83
C LEU A 97 12.58 -18.93 4.65
N ALA A 98 12.97 -20.21 4.63
CA ALA A 98 14.19 -20.67 5.31
C ALA A 98 15.43 -19.92 4.80
N GLY A 99 15.53 -19.67 3.48
CA GLY A 99 16.61 -18.86 2.89
C GLY A 99 16.66 -17.43 3.46
N TYR A 100 15.51 -16.80 3.61
CA TYR A 100 15.42 -15.45 4.19
C TYR A 100 15.72 -15.42 5.68
N TRP A 101 15.26 -16.42 6.44
CA TRP A 101 15.44 -16.48 7.89
C TRP A 101 16.87 -16.85 8.28
N ASN A 102 17.55 -17.66 7.49
CA ASN A 102 18.93 -18.08 7.72
C ASN A 102 19.96 -17.12 7.13
N HIS A 103 19.53 -16.01 6.49
CA HIS A 103 20.47 -15.06 5.91
C HIS A 103 21.33 -14.40 7.02
N PRO A 104 22.67 -14.42 6.92
CA PRO A 104 23.54 -13.99 8.01
C PRO A 104 23.39 -12.52 8.41
N GLN A 105 22.98 -11.67 7.48
CA GLN A 105 22.76 -10.24 7.73
C GLN A 105 21.33 -9.89 8.17
N ARG A 106 20.44 -10.87 8.32
CA ARG A 106 19.01 -10.64 8.60
C ARG A 106 18.79 -9.68 9.77
N TYR A 107 19.31 -10.01 10.93
CA TYR A 107 19.08 -9.20 12.13
C TYR A 107 19.73 -7.82 12.02
N THR A 108 20.96 -7.75 11.56
CA THR A 108 21.69 -6.48 11.40
C THR A 108 20.97 -5.56 10.42
N ALA A 109 20.49 -6.07 9.29
CA ALA A 109 19.76 -5.28 8.30
C ALA A 109 18.46 -4.69 8.87
N TRP A 110 17.68 -5.49 9.61
CA TRP A 110 16.45 -5.03 10.25
C TRP A 110 16.73 -4.02 11.37
N GLN A 111 17.72 -4.28 12.23
CA GLN A 111 18.08 -3.40 13.35
C GLN A 111 18.66 -2.06 12.89
N ASN A 112 19.37 -2.03 11.77
CA ASN A 112 19.83 -0.79 11.15
C ASN A 112 18.68 0.04 10.55
N TYR A 113 17.59 -0.60 10.14
CA TYR A 113 16.42 0.07 9.57
C TYR A 113 15.48 0.60 10.66
N LYS A 114 15.18 -0.20 11.68
CA LYS A 114 14.29 0.11 12.81
C LYS A 114 14.78 -0.63 14.06
N PRO A 115 14.60 -0.09 15.26
CA PRO A 115 15.09 -0.68 16.51
C PRO A 115 14.28 -1.91 16.94
N LEU A 116 14.14 -2.88 16.03
CA LEU A 116 13.47 -4.15 16.32
C LEU A 116 14.43 -5.12 17.01
N SER A 117 13.95 -5.76 18.08
CA SER A 117 14.66 -6.85 18.74
C SER A 117 14.70 -8.09 17.85
N LYS A 118 15.67 -8.98 18.07
CA LYS A 118 15.72 -10.28 17.40
C LYS A 118 14.40 -11.05 17.61
N GLY A 119 13.86 -11.04 18.84
CA GLY A 119 12.60 -11.71 19.14
C GLY A 119 11.41 -11.13 18.38
N SER A 120 11.37 -9.83 18.12
CA SER A 120 10.35 -9.22 17.27
C SER A 120 10.51 -9.62 15.80
N ILE A 121 11.74 -9.58 15.28
CA ILE A 121 12.06 -10.01 13.90
C ILE A 121 11.65 -11.48 13.69
N ASP A 122 11.92 -12.36 14.67
CA ASP A 122 11.53 -13.78 14.59
C ASP A 122 10.03 -14.00 14.70
N ARG A 123 9.37 -13.33 15.67
CA ARG A 123 7.92 -13.42 15.86
C ARG A 123 7.15 -13.04 14.59
N HIS A 124 7.61 -12.02 13.89
CA HIS A 124 6.96 -11.53 12.68
C HIS A 124 7.52 -12.17 11.41
N GLN A 125 8.44 -13.13 11.55
CA GLN A 125 9.05 -13.88 10.47
C GLN A 125 9.70 -12.97 9.41
N PHE A 126 10.17 -11.80 9.81
CA PHE A 126 10.84 -10.88 8.92
C PHE A 126 12.14 -11.49 8.39
N GLY A 127 12.34 -11.39 7.08
CA GLY A 127 13.45 -11.99 6.37
C GLY A 127 14.40 -10.95 5.77
N TYR A 128 15.45 -11.43 5.13
CA TYR A 128 16.37 -10.63 4.33
C TYR A 128 16.84 -11.40 3.12
N GLY A 129 16.82 -10.81 1.93
CA GLY A 129 17.24 -11.49 0.71
C GLY A 129 16.64 -10.90 -0.56
N GLN A 130 16.74 -11.64 -1.63
CA GLN A 130 16.23 -11.26 -2.94
C GLN A 130 14.75 -11.66 -3.10
N LEU A 131 13.98 -10.85 -3.83
CA LEU A 131 12.59 -11.15 -4.13
C LEU A 131 12.42 -11.82 -5.51
N PRO A 132 11.50 -12.78 -5.64
CA PRO A 132 11.19 -13.41 -6.92
C PRO A 132 10.27 -12.53 -7.78
N PHE A 133 10.64 -12.37 -9.05
CA PHE A 133 9.87 -11.67 -10.07
C PHE A 133 9.70 -12.54 -11.32
N GLN A 134 8.59 -12.36 -12.00
CA GLN A 134 8.38 -12.90 -13.32
C GLN A 134 8.62 -11.82 -14.36
N GLY A 135 9.44 -12.10 -15.36
CA GLY A 135 9.68 -11.25 -16.48
C GLY A 135 8.57 -11.21 -17.50
N LYS A 136 8.78 -10.37 -18.49
CA LYS A 136 7.84 -10.25 -19.63
C LYS A 136 7.85 -11.49 -20.52
N ASP A 137 8.96 -12.21 -20.53
CA ASP A 137 9.17 -13.49 -21.19
C ASP A 137 8.50 -14.67 -20.48
N GLY A 138 8.00 -14.43 -19.26
CA GLY A 138 7.40 -15.45 -18.40
C GLY A 138 8.42 -16.14 -17.49
N ASP A 139 9.71 -15.90 -17.66
CA ASP A 139 10.76 -16.48 -16.85
C ASP A 139 10.83 -15.87 -15.45
N TRP A 140 11.27 -16.64 -14.48
CA TRP A 140 11.41 -16.22 -13.09
C TRP A 140 12.85 -15.87 -12.78
N TYR A 141 13.05 -14.74 -12.11
CA TYR A 141 14.34 -14.29 -11.62
C TYR A 141 14.23 -13.61 -10.25
N MET A 142 15.36 -13.52 -9.60
CA MET A 142 15.46 -12.83 -8.31
C MET A 142 15.81 -11.36 -8.52
N SER A 143 15.35 -10.50 -7.63
CA SER A 143 15.68 -9.07 -7.64
C SER A 143 17.17 -8.83 -7.60
N LYS A 144 17.60 -7.71 -8.18
CA LYS A 144 18.96 -7.22 -7.96
C LYS A 144 19.10 -6.70 -6.53
N GLY A 145 20.07 -7.22 -5.78
CA GLY A 145 20.29 -6.84 -4.38
C GLY A 145 19.29 -7.44 -3.39
N ASN A 146 19.61 -7.28 -2.13
CA ASN A 146 18.82 -7.79 -1.02
C ASN A 146 17.87 -6.74 -0.47
N TRP A 147 16.75 -7.21 0.05
CA TRP A 147 15.65 -6.41 0.60
C TRP A 147 15.32 -6.89 2.00
N LEU A 148 14.80 -5.98 2.83
CA LEU A 148 14.10 -6.42 4.05
C LEU A 148 12.78 -7.05 3.63
N ILE A 149 12.58 -8.31 3.99
CA ILE A 149 11.43 -9.11 3.52
C ILE A 149 10.36 -9.17 4.59
N VAL A 150 9.15 -8.80 4.22
CA VAL A 150 7.94 -9.00 5.02
C VAL A 150 7.09 -10.05 4.33
N PRO A 151 6.94 -11.25 4.92
CA PRO A 151 6.04 -12.25 4.42
C PRO A 151 4.59 -11.88 4.78
N LEU A 152 3.68 -12.15 3.86
CA LEU A 152 2.25 -11.96 4.05
C LEU A 152 1.58 -13.32 4.13
N PHE A 153 0.96 -13.61 5.26
CA PHE A 153 0.25 -14.84 5.49
C PHE A 153 -1.26 -14.62 5.53
N GLU A 154 -2.00 -15.58 5.01
CA GLU A 154 -3.45 -15.69 5.14
C GLU A 154 -3.78 -17.12 5.56
N GLN A 155 -4.44 -17.27 6.71
CA GLN A 155 -4.74 -18.59 7.28
C GLN A 155 -3.53 -19.53 7.40
N GLY A 156 -2.36 -18.96 7.76
CA GLY A 156 -1.10 -19.69 7.89
C GLY A 156 -0.37 -20.00 6.57
N GLN A 157 -0.96 -19.68 5.43
CA GLN A 157 -0.34 -19.87 4.11
C GLN A 157 0.37 -18.60 3.65
N LEU A 158 1.56 -18.73 3.09
CA LEU A 158 2.27 -17.62 2.48
C LEU A 158 1.54 -17.19 1.19
N VAL A 159 0.99 -15.97 1.18
CA VAL A 159 0.25 -15.42 0.05
C VAL A 159 0.94 -14.23 -0.61
N GLY A 160 2.01 -13.73 -0.02
CA GLY A 160 2.74 -12.60 -0.56
C GLY A 160 4.09 -12.36 0.10
N LEU A 161 4.92 -11.64 -0.63
CA LEU A 161 6.21 -11.14 -0.15
C LEU A 161 6.35 -9.68 -0.50
N ARG A 162 6.67 -8.86 0.49
CA ARG A 162 6.99 -7.45 0.32
C ARG A 162 8.44 -7.20 0.65
N GLY A 163 9.11 -6.40 -0.16
CA GLY A 163 10.49 -5.98 0.10
C GLY A 163 10.60 -4.49 0.35
N ARG A 164 11.31 -4.14 1.43
CA ARG A 164 11.71 -2.75 1.72
C ARG A 164 13.12 -2.52 1.20
N ASN A 165 13.27 -1.50 0.37
CA ASN A 165 14.57 -1.04 -0.09
C ASN A 165 15.32 -0.35 1.05
N LEU A 166 16.60 -0.69 1.20
CA LEU A 166 17.51 -0.05 2.16
C LEU A 166 18.35 1.07 1.52
N THR A 167 18.21 1.25 0.21
CA THR A 167 18.93 2.29 -0.53
C THR A 167 17.98 3.40 -0.95
N ASP A 168 18.51 4.59 -1.22
CA ASP A 168 17.71 5.72 -1.72
C ASP A 168 17.40 5.61 -3.22
N ASN A 169 17.95 4.58 -3.89
CA ASN A 169 17.75 4.34 -5.31
C ASN A 169 16.54 3.44 -5.56
N GLY A 170 15.54 3.96 -6.26
CA GLY A 170 14.36 3.21 -6.68
C GLY A 170 13.20 3.23 -5.68
N PRO A 171 12.20 2.35 -5.87
CA PRO A 171 11.00 2.35 -5.05
C PRO A 171 11.31 1.89 -3.62
N LYS A 172 10.70 2.54 -2.64
CA LYS A 172 10.85 2.19 -1.22
C LYS A 172 10.33 0.80 -0.90
N TRP A 173 9.21 0.42 -1.50
CA TRP A 173 8.57 -0.87 -1.34
C TRP A 173 8.27 -1.52 -2.68
N ILE A 174 8.51 -2.81 -2.79
CA ILE A 174 8.13 -3.63 -3.94
C ILE A 174 7.43 -4.89 -3.47
N SER A 175 6.70 -5.54 -4.38
CA SER A 175 6.07 -6.84 -4.11
C SER A 175 6.65 -7.88 -5.06
N ALA A 176 6.89 -9.08 -4.57
CA ALA A 176 7.18 -10.22 -5.43
C ALA A 176 6.01 -10.43 -6.41
N THR A 177 6.30 -10.95 -7.59
CA THR A 177 5.23 -11.28 -8.55
C THR A 177 4.31 -12.35 -7.96
N GLY A 178 3.00 -12.16 -8.11
CA GLY A 178 1.99 -13.06 -7.54
C GLY A 178 1.65 -12.78 -6.08
N THR A 179 2.15 -11.68 -5.48
CA THR A 179 1.79 -11.28 -4.11
C THR A 179 0.30 -10.91 -4.03
N SER A 180 -0.40 -11.56 -3.11
CA SER A 180 -1.71 -11.12 -2.63
C SER A 180 -1.55 -10.27 -1.37
N TYR A 181 -2.20 -9.11 -1.35
CA TYR A 181 -2.19 -8.26 -0.16
C TYR A 181 -3.22 -8.78 0.84
N THR A 182 -2.80 -8.92 2.08
CA THR A 182 -3.65 -9.27 3.22
C THR A 182 -3.51 -8.24 4.32
N LEU A 183 -4.46 -8.22 5.24
CA LEU A 183 -4.32 -7.47 6.48
C LEU A 183 -3.28 -8.18 7.34
N TRP A 184 -2.12 -7.58 7.50
CA TRP A 184 -1.00 -8.18 8.21
C TRP A 184 -1.15 -8.06 9.73
N GLY A 185 -0.59 -9.01 10.48
CA GLY A 185 -0.57 -8.96 11.95
C GLY A 185 -1.89 -9.38 12.60
N THR A 186 -2.76 -10.05 11.87
CA THR A 186 -4.10 -10.45 12.35
C THR A 186 -4.11 -11.61 13.33
N ASP A 187 -2.99 -12.33 13.43
CA ASP A 187 -2.87 -13.47 14.34
C ASP A 187 -2.87 -12.99 15.79
N GLY A 188 -3.64 -13.68 16.61
CA GLY A 188 -3.74 -13.37 18.03
C GLY A 188 -4.68 -12.23 18.40
N ILE A 189 -5.45 -11.64 17.47
CA ILE A 189 -6.55 -10.73 17.79
C ILE A 189 -7.66 -11.52 18.46
N ARG A 190 -8.08 -11.08 19.65
CA ARG A 190 -9.15 -11.68 20.45
C ARG A 190 -10.30 -10.71 20.64
N ALA A 191 -11.46 -11.23 20.96
CA ALA A 191 -12.60 -10.41 21.35
C ALA A 191 -12.23 -9.53 22.55
N GLY A 192 -12.58 -8.26 22.45
CA GLY A 192 -12.26 -7.26 23.49
C GLY A 192 -10.93 -6.52 23.32
N ASP A 193 -10.03 -6.96 22.42
CA ASP A 193 -8.77 -6.27 22.18
C ASP A 193 -8.98 -4.86 21.61
N THR A 194 -8.08 -3.94 21.95
CA THR A 194 -7.87 -2.72 21.15
C THR A 194 -6.88 -3.03 20.05
N VAL A 195 -7.29 -2.81 18.79
CA VAL A 195 -6.49 -3.08 17.60
C VAL A 195 -6.02 -1.76 16.98
N TRP A 196 -4.72 -1.62 16.80
CA TRP A 196 -4.12 -0.50 16.08
C TRP A 196 -3.97 -0.84 14.60
N LEU A 197 -4.47 0.02 13.72
CA LEU A 197 -4.38 -0.14 12.28
C LEU A 197 -3.34 0.84 11.76
N CYS A 198 -2.17 0.32 11.44
CA CYS A 198 -1.01 1.06 10.95
C CYS A 198 -0.93 1.05 9.43
N GLU A 199 -0.23 2.02 8.86
CA GLU A 199 0.01 2.04 7.42
C GLU A 199 0.98 0.98 6.98
N ASN A 200 2.11 0.83 7.69
CA ASN A 200 3.16 -0.10 7.30
C ASN A 200 3.40 -1.22 8.34
N TYR A 201 4.01 -2.30 7.86
CA TYR A 201 4.21 -3.53 8.64
C TYR A 201 5.20 -3.34 9.80
N VAL A 202 6.22 -2.50 9.58
CA VAL A 202 7.31 -2.33 10.53
C VAL A 202 6.86 -1.51 11.73
N ASP A 203 6.02 -0.50 11.49
CA ASP A 203 5.45 0.32 12.55
C ASP A 203 4.50 -0.49 13.43
N ALA A 204 3.69 -1.37 12.82
CA ALA A 204 2.85 -2.30 13.56
C ALA A 204 3.69 -3.28 14.40
N ALA A 205 4.76 -3.82 13.85
CA ALA A 205 5.66 -4.72 14.57
C ALA A 205 6.38 -4.02 15.73
N TRP A 206 6.83 -2.77 15.51
CA TRP A 206 7.49 -2.00 16.55
C TRP A 206 6.52 -1.59 17.65
N LEU A 207 5.30 -1.17 17.29
CA LEU A 207 4.26 -0.88 18.27
C LEU A 207 4.00 -2.07 19.19
N MET A 208 3.85 -3.28 18.63
CA MET A 208 3.68 -4.51 19.42
C MET A 208 4.94 -4.93 20.20
N GLN A 209 6.12 -4.47 19.81
CA GLN A 209 7.34 -4.69 20.59
C GLN A 209 7.39 -3.79 21.83
N VAL A 210 7.03 -2.51 21.65
CA VAL A 210 7.06 -1.52 22.75
C VAL A 210 5.89 -1.75 23.72
N HIS A 211 4.73 -2.13 23.16
CA HIS A 211 3.49 -2.40 23.89
C HIS A 211 3.00 -3.84 23.59
N PRO A 212 3.56 -4.86 24.24
CA PRO A 212 3.24 -6.27 23.96
C PRO A 212 1.78 -6.63 24.19
N GLU A 213 1.07 -5.89 25.03
CA GLU A 213 -0.35 -6.03 25.31
C GLU A 213 -1.25 -5.49 24.18
N TRP A 214 -0.73 -4.63 23.32
CA TRP A 214 -1.47 -4.09 22.19
C TRP A 214 -1.45 -5.03 20.98
N LYS A 215 -2.50 -4.94 20.17
CA LYS A 215 -2.60 -5.65 18.90
C LYS A 215 -2.49 -4.62 17.78
N ALA A 216 -1.62 -4.89 16.83
CA ALA A 216 -1.49 -4.03 15.68
C ALA A 216 -1.61 -4.82 14.37
N VAL A 217 -2.27 -4.23 13.40
CA VAL A 217 -2.40 -4.74 12.04
C VAL A 217 -1.88 -3.69 11.07
N ALA A 218 -1.43 -4.10 9.90
CA ALA A 218 -0.94 -3.19 8.89
C ALA A 218 -1.60 -3.45 7.53
N ILE A 219 -1.88 -2.36 6.81
CA ILE A 219 -2.50 -2.41 5.48
C ILE A 219 -1.48 -2.41 4.34
N GLY A 220 -0.21 -2.10 4.61
CA GLY A 220 0.88 -2.11 3.63
C GLY A 220 0.92 -0.90 2.69
N GLY A 221 0.21 0.17 3.03
CA GLY A 221 0.17 1.46 2.34
C GLY A 221 -1.20 2.11 2.41
N ALA A 222 -1.29 3.43 2.50
CA ALA A 222 -2.54 4.17 2.75
C ALA A 222 -3.68 3.83 1.76
N THR A 223 -3.35 3.48 0.52
CA THR A 223 -4.31 3.21 -0.55
C THR A 223 -4.68 1.73 -0.71
N THR A 224 -4.12 0.83 0.10
CA THR A 224 -4.32 -0.63 -0.05
C THR A 224 -5.54 -1.17 0.67
N TRP A 225 -6.24 -0.34 1.46
CA TRP A 225 -7.42 -0.76 2.20
C TRP A 225 -8.48 -1.44 1.33
N ARG A 226 -9.02 -2.54 1.83
CA ARG A 226 -10.11 -3.32 1.21
C ARG A 226 -11.28 -3.43 2.18
N ASP A 227 -12.49 -3.17 1.70
CA ASP A 227 -13.69 -3.19 2.56
C ASP A 227 -13.96 -4.57 3.16
N GLY A 228 -13.59 -5.67 2.48
CA GLY A 228 -13.69 -7.02 3.05
C GLY A 228 -12.86 -7.24 4.32
N TRP A 229 -11.90 -6.37 4.63
CA TRP A 229 -11.18 -6.41 5.90
C TRP A 229 -12.03 -5.93 7.08
N CYS A 230 -13.11 -5.17 6.83
CA CYS A 230 -14.11 -4.84 7.85
C CYS A 230 -14.78 -6.11 8.38
N ASP A 231 -15.20 -7.00 7.47
CA ASP A 231 -15.87 -8.25 7.84
C ASP A 231 -14.95 -9.15 8.69
N PHE A 232 -13.68 -9.22 8.29
CA PHE A 232 -12.67 -9.94 9.04
C PHE A 232 -12.50 -9.37 10.46
N LEU A 233 -12.33 -8.05 10.61
CA LEU A 233 -12.18 -7.42 11.92
C LEU A 233 -13.47 -7.53 12.75
N TRP A 234 -14.64 -7.44 12.12
CA TRP A 234 -15.92 -7.60 12.79
C TRP A 234 -16.07 -9.00 13.41
N THR A 235 -15.64 -10.06 12.71
CA THR A 235 -15.68 -11.44 13.25
C THR A 235 -14.76 -11.63 14.45
N ARG A 236 -13.69 -10.85 14.59
CA ARG A 236 -12.77 -10.87 15.74
C ARG A 236 -13.30 -10.11 16.96
N LYS A 237 -14.36 -9.30 16.81
CA LYS A 237 -15.00 -8.53 17.87
C LYS A 237 -14.04 -7.71 18.72
N PRO A 238 -13.15 -6.88 18.13
CA PRO A 238 -12.32 -5.99 18.92
C PRO A 238 -13.21 -5.02 19.71
N SER A 239 -12.76 -4.59 20.88
CA SER A 239 -13.46 -3.53 21.63
C SER A 239 -13.39 -2.19 20.89
N ARG A 240 -12.30 -2.00 20.16
CA ARG A 240 -12.03 -0.77 19.43
C ARG A 240 -10.93 -1.00 18.37
N VAL A 241 -11.04 -0.26 17.25
CA VAL A 241 -9.97 -0.12 16.26
C VAL A 241 -9.46 1.33 16.24
N VAL A 242 -8.18 1.53 16.48
CA VAL A 242 -7.51 2.82 16.39
C VAL A 242 -6.83 2.92 15.03
N VAL A 243 -7.33 3.76 14.14
CA VAL A 243 -6.73 4.00 12.82
C VAL A 243 -5.58 4.99 12.99
N ALA A 244 -4.36 4.55 12.74
CA ALA A 244 -3.11 5.28 12.91
C ALA A 244 -2.23 5.19 11.65
N LEU A 245 -2.73 5.75 10.54
CA LEU A 245 -1.94 5.88 9.31
C LEU A 245 -0.96 7.05 9.43
N ASP A 246 0.02 7.10 8.53
CA ASP A 246 1.04 8.16 8.54
C ASP A 246 0.43 9.57 8.50
N CYS A 247 1.09 10.53 9.17
CA CYS A 247 0.66 11.92 9.25
C CYS A 247 0.98 12.67 7.95
N ASP A 248 0.36 12.25 6.86
CA ASP A 248 0.50 12.91 5.56
C ASP A 248 -0.86 13.13 4.88
N LEU A 249 -0.83 13.76 3.69
CA LEU A 249 -2.05 14.12 2.95
C LEU A 249 -2.87 12.90 2.51
N VAL A 250 -2.22 11.80 2.23
CA VAL A 250 -2.87 10.56 1.76
C VAL A 250 -3.26 9.64 2.92
N GLY A 251 -2.49 9.66 3.99
CA GLY A 251 -2.69 8.86 5.19
C GLY A 251 -3.74 9.46 6.11
N GLN A 252 -3.33 10.25 7.10
CA GLN A 252 -4.21 10.69 8.18
C GLN A 252 -3.93 12.12 8.72
N ALA A 253 -3.27 12.99 7.98
CA ALA A 253 -3.07 14.37 8.43
C ALA A 253 -4.40 15.04 8.79
N SER A 254 -4.39 15.87 9.84
CA SER A 254 -5.58 16.58 10.33
C SER A 254 -5.25 18.00 10.82
N GLY A 255 -6.29 18.79 11.07
CA GLY A 255 -6.13 20.14 11.63
C GLY A 255 -5.19 21.04 10.81
N ASN A 256 -4.28 21.73 11.49
CA ASN A 256 -3.34 22.68 10.88
C ASN A 256 -2.36 21.98 9.91
N THR A 257 -1.92 20.77 10.22
CA THR A 257 -1.06 19.96 9.34
C THR A 257 -1.74 19.67 8.02
N LEU A 258 -3.00 19.19 8.07
CA LEU A 258 -3.78 18.94 6.85
C LEU A 258 -3.98 20.23 6.06
N ALA A 259 -4.32 21.34 6.72
CA ALA A 259 -4.52 22.64 6.04
C ALA A 259 -3.23 23.10 5.32
N ARG A 260 -2.07 22.97 5.99
CA ARG A 260 -0.76 23.31 5.42
C ARG A 260 -0.43 22.40 4.22
N LEU A 261 -0.59 21.09 4.36
CA LEU A 261 -0.33 20.12 3.29
C LEU A 261 -1.24 20.33 2.08
N ARG A 262 -2.53 20.64 2.31
CA ARG A 262 -3.48 20.97 1.22
C ARG A 262 -3.07 22.24 0.48
N LYS A 263 -2.66 23.28 1.22
CA LYS A 263 -2.17 24.53 0.61
C LYS A 263 -0.92 24.27 -0.23
N GLN A 264 0.04 23.52 0.30
CA GLN A 264 1.24 23.14 -0.44
C GLN A 264 0.91 22.32 -1.68
N TRP A 265 0.01 21.34 -1.55
CA TRP A 265 -0.45 20.55 -2.70
C TRP A 265 -1.02 21.42 -3.82
N MET A 266 -1.87 22.38 -3.50
CA MET A 266 -2.47 23.28 -4.49
C MET A 266 -1.43 24.16 -5.20
N VAL A 267 -0.36 24.52 -4.51
CA VAL A 267 0.76 25.26 -5.10
C VAL A 267 1.57 24.36 -6.04
N ASP A 268 1.89 23.15 -5.61
CA ASP A 268 2.72 22.21 -6.35
C ASP A 268 1.98 21.55 -7.52
N HIS A 269 0.64 21.54 -7.47
CA HIS A 269 -0.23 20.85 -8.42
C HIS A 269 -1.45 21.71 -8.79
N PRO A 270 -1.23 22.85 -9.49
CA PRO A 270 -2.32 23.77 -9.81
C PRO A 270 -3.38 23.09 -10.70
N GLY A 271 -4.64 23.24 -10.30
CA GLY A 271 -5.80 22.69 -11.04
C GLY A 271 -6.10 21.21 -10.74
N LEU A 272 -5.31 20.54 -9.91
CA LEU A 272 -5.61 19.18 -9.50
C LEU A 272 -6.40 19.14 -8.20
N ALA A 273 -7.28 18.13 -8.07
CA ALA A 273 -8.00 17.87 -6.84
C ALA A 273 -7.05 17.47 -5.71
N VAL A 274 -7.26 18.04 -4.53
CA VAL A 274 -6.50 17.67 -3.34
C VAL A 274 -6.92 16.25 -2.91
N PRO A 275 -5.97 15.33 -2.67
CA PRO A 275 -6.30 14.00 -2.17
C PRO A 275 -7.04 14.06 -0.83
N GLU A 276 -8.02 13.16 -0.65
CA GLU A 276 -8.67 12.98 0.65
C GLU A 276 -7.89 11.96 1.49
N PRO A 277 -7.63 12.25 2.77
CA PRO A 277 -6.94 11.32 3.66
C PRO A 277 -7.69 10.00 3.81
N ASN A 278 -6.99 8.89 3.69
CA ASN A 278 -7.58 7.55 3.78
C ASN A 278 -7.97 7.14 5.22
N GLY A 279 -7.29 7.64 6.22
CA GLY A 279 -7.61 7.34 7.62
C GLY A 279 -9.09 7.61 7.97
N PRO A 280 -9.65 8.81 7.72
CA PRO A 280 -11.09 9.08 7.93
C PRO A 280 -11.99 8.15 7.13
N ARG A 281 -11.67 7.84 5.87
CA ARG A 281 -12.43 6.93 5.02
C ARG A 281 -12.48 5.53 5.62
N ILE A 282 -11.33 5.00 6.05
CA ILE A 282 -11.21 3.69 6.69
C ILE A 282 -12.01 3.64 8.01
N ALA A 283 -11.83 4.65 8.87
CA ALA A 283 -12.58 4.71 10.13
C ALA A 283 -14.09 4.73 9.90
N ASN A 284 -14.56 5.43 8.88
CA ASN A 284 -15.97 5.45 8.51
C ASN A 284 -16.46 4.11 7.96
N SER A 285 -15.65 3.42 7.14
CA SER A 285 -15.96 2.06 6.65
C SER A 285 -16.11 1.08 7.81
N LEU A 286 -15.18 1.09 8.77
CA LEU A 286 -15.24 0.28 9.98
C LEU A 286 -16.51 0.56 10.82
N ARG A 287 -16.84 1.85 11.05
CA ARG A 287 -18.04 2.24 11.80
C ARG A 287 -19.33 1.79 11.11
N LYS A 288 -19.42 1.90 9.79
CA LYS A 288 -20.56 1.40 9.01
C LYS A 288 -20.72 -0.11 9.14
N SER A 289 -19.64 -0.85 9.35
CA SER A 289 -19.65 -2.29 9.62
C SER A 289 -19.89 -2.63 11.09
N GLY A 290 -20.27 -1.66 11.94
CA GLY A 290 -20.55 -1.89 13.36
C GLY A 290 -19.32 -2.00 14.27
N ILE A 291 -18.14 -1.62 13.80
CA ILE A 291 -16.90 -1.64 14.57
C ILE A 291 -16.70 -0.27 15.23
N ASN A 292 -16.42 -0.26 16.54
CA ASN A 292 -16.01 0.97 17.23
C ASN A 292 -14.63 1.40 16.74
N ALA A 293 -14.58 2.33 15.80
CA ALA A 293 -13.34 2.83 15.20
C ALA A 293 -13.10 4.31 15.53
N MET A 294 -11.87 4.65 15.85
CA MET A 294 -11.44 6.02 16.11
C MET A 294 -10.16 6.32 15.32
N LEU A 295 -9.97 7.61 15.06
CA LEU A 295 -8.71 8.10 14.47
C LEU A 295 -7.72 8.37 15.58
N PHE A 296 -6.48 7.94 15.39
CA PHE A 296 -5.37 8.42 16.21
C PHE A 296 -5.20 9.93 15.96
N LYS A 297 -5.10 10.70 17.03
CA LYS A 297 -4.88 12.15 16.94
C LYS A 297 -3.39 12.43 16.93
N TRP A 298 -2.86 12.80 15.80
CA TRP A 298 -1.47 13.21 15.68
C TRP A 298 -1.20 14.45 16.55
N PRO A 299 -0.08 14.50 17.30
CA PRO A 299 0.37 15.70 17.95
C PRO A 299 0.52 16.87 16.98
N ALA A 300 0.32 18.09 17.46
CA ALA A 300 0.36 19.28 16.59
C ALA A 300 1.75 19.55 15.99
N ASP A 301 2.79 19.07 16.62
CA ASP A 301 4.20 19.13 16.23
C ASP A 301 4.70 17.91 15.47
N ALA A 302 3.80 16.95 15.16
CA ALA A 302 4.16 15.80 14.36
C ALA A 302 4.67 16.25 12.98
N PRO A 303 5.86 15.78 12.56
CA PRO A 303 6.40 16.10 11.25
C PRO A 303 5.56 15.46 10.14
N ASP A 304 5.71 16.00 8.93
CA ASP A 304 5.10 15.39 7.75
C ASP A 304 5.62 13.98 7.57
N LYS A 305 4.70 13.07 7.26
CA LYS A 305 4.97 11.63 7.13
C LYS A 305 5.43 10.95 8.41
N ALA A 306 5.15 11.56 9.58
CA ALA A 306 5.34 10.84 10.84
C ALA A 306 4.47 9.58 10.81
N GLY A 307 5.09 8.43 11.01
CA GLY A 307 4.42 7.18 11.32
C GLY A 307 4.27 7.00 12.82
N ILE A 308 3.58 5.98 13.27
CA ILE A 308 3.44 5.68 14.70
C ILE A 308 4.80 5.49 15.38
N ASP A 309 5.81 5.12 14.63
CA ASP A 309 7.20 4.99 15.03
C ASP A 309 7.78 6.33 15.57
N TRP A 310 7.39 7.47 14.99
CA TRP A 310 7.80 8.77 15.50
C TRP A 310 7.24 9.02 16.91
N VAL A 311 5.96 8.67 17.13
CA VAL A 311 5.36 8.81 18.47
C VAL A 311 6.10 7.96 19.49
N LEU A 312 6.38 6.70 19.15
CA LEU A 312 7.11 5.77 20.00
C LEU A 312 8.54 6.24 20.30
N SER A 313 9.19 6.94 19.36
CA SER A 313 10.55 7.48 19.55
C SER A 313 10.62 8.70 20.47
N GLN A 314 9.49 9.41 20.67
CA GLN A 314 9.45 10.57 21.57
C GLN A 314 9.40 10.16 23.07
N GLY A 315 9.30 8.87 23.36
CA GLY A 315 9.09 8.36 24.72
C GLY A 315 7.72 8.74 25.26
N GLU A 316 7.42 8.37 26.50
CA GLU A 316 6.12 8.56 27.16
C GLU A 316 5.68 10.03 27.37
N LYS A 317 5.98 10.90 26.42
CA LYS A 317 5.47 12.28 26.40
C LYS A 317 4.12 12.41 25.71
N ALA A 318 3.53 11.28 25.30
CA ALA A 318 2.22 11.26 24.67
C ALA A 318 1.11 10.81 25.64
#